data_60417e687ac2170088236c6c2866faed
#
_entry.id   60417e687ac2170088236c6c2866faed
#
_cell.length_a   1.000
_cell.length_b   1.000
_cell.length_c   1.000
_cell.angle_alpha   90.00
_cell.angle_beta   90.00
_cell.angle_gamma   90.00
#
_symmetry.space_group_name_H-M   'P 1'
#
loop_
_entity.id
_entity.type
_entity.pdbx_description
1 polymer ?
#
loop_
_entity_poly.entity_id
_entity_poly.type
_entity_poly.pdbx_seq_one_letter_code
_entity_poly.pdbx_strand_id
1 'polypeptide(L)'
;MKPFLIVLFCILGEFTQAADKPNIIVIYTDDHGFADLGIRGVEKDVKTPHLDALARSGVIARHGYSTAPQCVPSRGGLMTGKFQGRFNLDNNGSALDGFNKETTIATRLQNAGYTTAQFGKWHLGPQSEIPKHGFKHVYSQHGQQKFPANITLEGKDRPMGDMPSKVYHVDGCAKAAASIIERYKEQPFFLYIAFRAPHTPLDAPQSYKERFPGEMPERRRAALGMLAAVDDGVGLVTSTLKKNGLSEKTLIFFIGDNGAPLKIHKTDSPLEGDAGGWDGSLNTPLNGEKGMLAEGGMHVPFLIAWPGTIPGGQTYEHPMSALDVAATAAAMAGVSVKPGDLDGVNLVPYLKGEITTPPHEALMWRWMAQSAIREGNWKLLRGGEREYLYDLATDLEEKHNLASQHPDVAARLRTKLTAWCAELNPPGLALGPMSPVWNDYFDFYLEGKPAPKPEAEPNTSATRGWLARKGRLIEKEDVLVLTPDKGGKGTFITRSQLKLPGPVTAKIIFKTAATGQGAIAWRMDGDKDFLPANRAPFEVKASEDWQTREVQIPATGRVIHVRVHLPHGQAEFSTLDFKPASR
;
A
#
# COMPACT_ATOMS: atom_id res chain seq x y z
N MET A 1 37.14 -65.78 44.71
CA MET A 1 36.52 -64.45 44.84
C MET A 1 37.10 -63.60 43.71
N LYS A 2 36.28 -63.31 42.69
CA LYS A 2 36.67 -62.42 41.58
C LYS A 2 35.97 -61.05 41.81
N PRO A 3 36.65 -59.90 41.68
CA PRO A 3 36.00 -58.62 41.86
C PRO A 3 35.19 -58.25 40.59
N PHE A 4 33.93 -57.87 40.76
CA PHE A 4 33.08 -57.30 39.75
C PHE A 4 33.44 -55.81 39.58
N LEU A 5 33.91 -55.41 38.40
CA LEU A 5 34.20 -54.03 38.05
C LEU A 5 32.90 -53.41 37.51
N ILE A 6 32.28 -52.51 38.25
CA ILE A 6 31.11 -51.70 37.79
C ILE A 6 31.67 -50.52 37.01
N VAL A 7 31.50 -50.55 35.68
CA VAL A 7 31.76 -49.39 34.81
C VAL A 7 30.53 -48.50 34.82
N LEU A 8 30.62 -47.33 35.44
CA LEU A 8 29.61 -46.30 35.46
C LEU A 8 29.70 -45.50 34.13
N PHE A 9 28.79 -45.75 33.19
CA PHE A 9 28.65 -44.95 31.98
C PHE A 9 27.99 -43.61 32.34
N CYS A 10 28.80 -42.55 32.48
CA CYS A 10 28.26 -41.17 32.50
C CYS A 10 27.83 -40.84 31.08
N ILE A 11 26.53 -40.88 30.83
CA ILE A 11 25.90 -40.26 29.64
C ILE A 11 25.96 -38.74 29.83
N LEU A 12 27.01 -38.12 29.31
CA LEU A 12 27.03 -36.67 29.07
C LEU A 12 26.00 -36.37 27.96
N GLY A 13 24.78 -36.10 28.37
CA GLY A 13 23.83 -35.49 27.49
C GLY A 13 24.34 -34.11 27.09
N GLU A 14 24.83 -34.01 25.83
CA GLU A 14 25.00 -32.70 25.21
C GLU A 14 23.62 -32.02 25.16
N PHE A 15 23.34 -31.20 26.16
CA PHE A 15 22.32 -30.16 26.04
C PHE A 15 22.84 -29.21 24.96
N THR A 16 22.53 -29.48 23.69
CA THR A 16 22.56 -28.46 22.66
C THR A 16 21.58 -27.39 23.14
N GLN A 17 22.11 -26.34 23.74
CA GLN A 17 21.36 -25.15 24.08
C GLN A 17 20.74 -24.67 22.76
N ALA A 18 19.44 -24.86 22.60
CA ALA A 18 18.71 -24.35 21.45
C ALA A 18 19.03 -22.85 21.40
N ALA A 19 19.73 -22.42 20.33
CA ALA A 19 20.11 -21.03 20.18
C ALA A 19 18.86 -20.17 20.43
N ASP A 20 18.97 -19.21 21.36
CA ASP A 20 17.87 -18.33 21.73
C ASP A 20 17.36 -17.64 20.46
N LYS A 21 16.16 -18.00 20.02
CA LYS A 21 15.53 -17.44 18.83
C LYS A 21 15.30 -15.95 19.04
N PRO A 22 15.75 -15.08 18.13
CA PRO A 22 15.53 -13.64 18.28
C PRO A 22 14.05 -13.28 18.11
N ASN A 23 13.62 -12.22 18.76
CA ASN A 23 12.38 -11.55 18.39
C ASN A 23 12.53 -10.91 17.02
N ILE A 24 11.45 -10.81 16.27
CA ILE A 24 11.45 -10.22 14.94
C ILE A 24 10.33 -9.19 14.86
N ILE A 25 10.67 -7.96 14.48
CA ILE A 25 9.72 -6.87 14.29
C ILE A 25 9.87 -6.34 12.87
N VAL A 26 8.77 -6.27 12.14
CA VAL A 26 8.68 -5.58 10.85
C VAL A 26 7.77 -4.38 11.02
N ILE A 27 8.35 -3.18 10.92
CA ILE A 27 7.62 -1.91 10.89
C ILE A 27 7.50 -1.50 9.43
N TYR A 28 6.27 -1.33 8.96
CA TYR A 28 5.95 -1.09 7.57
C TYR A 28 5.10 0.16 7.43
N THR A 29 5.58 1.15 6.68
CA THR A 29 4.88 2.42 6.45
C THR A 29 4.26 2.44 5.07
N ASP A 30 3.25 3.28 4.86
CA ASP A 30 2.41 3.32 3.67
C ASP A 30 2.63 4.64 2.91
N ASP A 31 3.03 4.56 1.64
CA ASP A 31 3.35 5.73 0.80
C ASP A 31 4.48 6.61 1.38
N HIS A 32 5.49 6.00 1.97
CA HIS A 32 6.59 6.71 2.63
C HIS A 32 7.74 6.94 1.64
N GLY A 33 7.90 8.19 1.22
CA GLY A 33 8.91 8.60 0.25
C GLY A 33 10.34 8.49 0.76
N PHE A 34 11.26 8.27 -0.16
CA PHE A 34 12.70 8.12 0.09
C PHE A 34 13.32 9.26 0.91
N ALA A 35 12.89 10.51 0.65
CA ALA A 35 13.43 11.70 1.28
C ALA A 35 13.08 11.85 2.77
N ASP A 36 12.05 11.15 3.24
CA ASP A 36 11.41 11.42 4.52
C ASP A 36 11.97 10.59 5.68
N LEU A 37 13.30 10.46 5.72
CA LEU A 37 14.09 10.03 6.87
C LEU A 37 15.08 11.12 7.25
N GLY A 38 15.06 11.60 8.50
CA GLY A 38 15.94 12.67 8.99
C GLY A 38 17.42 12.36 8.78
N ILE A 39 17.84 11.12 9.04
CA ILE A 39 19.24 10.67 8.89
C ILE A 39 19.76 10.75 7.44
N ARG A 40 18.88 10.75 6.44
CA ARG A 40 19.28 10.94 5.03
C ARG A 40 19.68 12.39 4.74
N GLY A 41 19.14 13.36 5.49
CA GLY A 41 19.45 14.79 5.34
C GLY A 41 19.02 15.40 4.00
N VAL A 42 18.10 14.74 3.27
CA VAL A 42 17.60 15.21 1.97
C VAL A 42 16.67 16.40 2.15
N GLU A 43 15.66 16.25 2.98
CA GLU A 43 14.69 17.30 3.30
C GLU A 43 14.94 17.85 4.71
N LYS A 44 15.13 19.17 4.82
CA LYS A 44 15.49 19.83 6.09
C LYS A 44 14.34 19.92 7.10
N ASP A 45 13.11 19.80 6.63
CA ASP A 45 11.90 19.85 7.44
C ASP A 45 11.58 18.51 8.11
N VAL A 46 12.22 17.41 7.70
CA VAL A 46 12.02 16.07 8.27
C VAL A 46 12.71 15.95 9.62
N LYS A 47 11.96 15.49 10.62
CA LYS A 47 12.47 15.25 11.99
C LYS A 47 12.02 13.88 12.46
N THR A 48 12.95 12.92 12.44
CA THR A 48 12.70 11.52 12.82
C THR A 48 13.75 11.01 13.82
N PRO A 49 13.86 11.61 15.03
CA PRO A 49 14.94 11.30 15.96
C PRO A 49 15.00 9.84 16.41
N HIS A 50 13.87 9.16 16.53
CA HIS A 50 13.83 7.74 16.94
C HIS A 50 14.19 6.80 15.77
N LEU A 51 13.74 7.09 14.56
CA LEU A 51 14.18 6.39 13.35
C LEU A 51 15.66 6.60 13.07
N ASP A 52 16.15 7.82 13.30
CA ASP A 52 17.57 8.15 13.18
C ASP A 52 18.40 7.39 14.22
N ALA A 53 17.88 7.23 15.44
CA ALA A 53 18.53 6.41 16.48
C ALA A 53 18.52 4.93 16.11
N LEU A 54 17.41 4.42 15.56
CA LEU A 54 17.31 3.04 15.04
C LEU A 54 18.34 2.81 13.92
N ALA A 55 18.43 3.73 12.97
CA ALA A 55 19.40 3.67 11.87
C ALA A 55 20.85 3.65 12.38
N ARG A 56 21.18 4.50 13.37
CA ARG A 56 22.51 4.51 14.00
C ARG A 56 22.82 3.24 14.79
N SER A 57 21.82 2.53 15.32
CA SER A 57 21.99 1.24 15.99
C SER A 57 22.07 0.04 15.06
N GLY A 58 21.90 0.26 13.76
CA GLY A 58 21.86 -0.77 12.74
C GLY A 58 22.43 -0.31 11.41
N VAL A 59 21.78 -0.66 10.33
CA VAL A 59 22.20 -0.46 8.96
C VAL A 59 21.14 0.29 8.16
N ILE A 60 21.57 1.28 7.40
CA ILE A 60 20.75 1.95 6.38
C ILE A 60 21.02 1.27 5.05
N ALA A 61 20.00 0.75 4.38
CA ALA A 61 20.13 0.34 2.98
C ALA A 61 20.34 1.58 2.10
N ARG A 62 21.48 1.66 1.40
CA ARG A 62 21.66 2.68 0.37
C ARG A 62 20.64 2.48 -0.75
N HIS A 63 20.39 1.23 -1.10
CA HIS A 63 19.50 0.79 -2.17
C HIS A 63 18.49 -0.24 -1.64
N GLY A 64 17.49 0.23 -0.89
CA GLY A 64 16.42 -0.60 -0.35
C GLY A 64 15.16 -0.52 -1.21
N TYR A 65 14.67 -1.67 -1.68
CA TYR A 65 13.55 -1.73 -2.61
C TYR A 65 12.33 -2.43 -2.04
N SER A 66 11.16 -1.84 -2.31
CA SER A 66 9.89 -2.53 -2.18
C SER A 66 9.74 -3.63 -3.25
N THR A 67 8.74 -4.52 -3.10
CA THR A 67 8.49 -5.58 -4.10
C THR A 67 7.60 -5.12 -5.24
N ALA A 68 6.86 -4.05 -5.05
CA ALA A 68 5.97 -3.44 -6.05
C ALA A 68 5.75 -1.95 -5.77
N PRO A 69 5.34 -1.16 -6.79
CA PRO A 69 5.08 0.27 -6.63
C PRO A 69 3.67 0.57 -6.08
N GLN A 70 2.98 -0.42 -5.50
CA GLN A 70 1.65 -0.30 -4.88
C GLN A 70 1.50 -1.19 -3.65
N CYS A 71 0.64 -0.74 -2.73
CA CYS A 71 0.45 -1.34 -1.40
C CYS A 71 0.11 -2.84 -1.42
N VAL A 72 -0.96 -3.28 -2.12
CA VAL A 72 -1.43 -4.68 -2.08
C VAL A 72 -0.35 -5.64 -2.59
N PRO A 73 0.20 -5.47 -3.80
CA PRO A 73 1.24 -6.38 -4.28
C PRO A 73 2.52 -6.30 -3.43
N SER A 74 2.92 -5.12 -2.96
CA SER A 74 4.08 -4.98 -2.09
C SER A 74 3.91 -5.72 -0.76
N ARG A 75 2.74 -5.58 -0.12
CA ARG A 75 2.41 -6.30 1.12
C ARG A 75 2.33 -7.81 0.90
N GLY A 76 1.78 -8.25 -0.25
CA GLY A 76 1.75 -9.66 -0.63
C GLY A 76 3.14 -10.25 -0.79
N GLY A 77 4.05 -9.55 -1.48
CA GLY A 77 5.44 -9.95 -1.63
C GLY A 77 6.18 -10.05 -0.29
N LEU A 78 6.07 -8.99 0.56
CA LEU A 78 6.66 -9.01 1.91
C LEU A 78 6.16 -10.20 2.74
N MET A 79 4.83 -10.42 2.78
CA MET A 79 4.23 -11.45 3.63
C MET A 79 4.58 -12.88 3.19
N THR A 80 4.74 -13.11 1.91
CA THR A 80 5.04 -14.45 1.38
C THR A 80 6.54 -14.72 1.20
N GLY A 81 7.35 -13.65 1.06
CA GLY A 81 8.75 -13.74 0.65
C GLY A 81 8.92 -14.19 -0.80
N LYS A 82 7.84 -14.17 -1.58
CA LYS A 82 7.81 -14.48 -3.00
C LYS A 82 7.44 -13.26 -3.81
N PHE A 83 8.00 -13.13 -4.99
CA PHE A 83 7.56 -12.10 -5.90
C PHE A 83 6.08 -12.30 -6.25
N GLN A 84 5.27 -11.30 -5.99
CA GLN A 84 3.80 -11.38 -6.03
C GLN A 84 3.22 -11.75 -7.40
N GLY A 85 3.96 -11.53 -8.49
CA GLY A 85 3.58 -12.00 -9.83
C GLY A 85 3.55 -13.52 -9.96
N ARG A 86 4.17 -14.30 -9.04
CA ARG A 86 4.09 -15.77 -9.04
C ARG A 86 2.70 -16.28 -8.68
N PHE A 87 1.91 -15.49 -7.95
CA PHE A 87 0.56 -15.83 -7.52
C PHE A 87 -0.52 -14.82 -7.95
N ASN A 88 -0.31 -14.16 -9.10
CA ASN A 88 -1.27 -13.24 -9.75
C ASN A 88 -1.66 -12.00 -8.92
N LEU A 89 -0.80 -11.49 -8.06
CA LEU A 89 -1.09 -10.30 -7.27
C LEU A 89 -0.37 -9.07 -7.86
N ASP A 90 -0.83 -8.58 -9.01
CA ASP A 90 -0.14 -7.55 -9.78
C ASP A 90 -0.45 -6.11 -9.32
N ASN A 91 -1.66 -5.82 -8.82
CA ASN A 91 -2.09 -4.47 -8.46
C ASN A 91 -3.11 -4.47 -7.32
N ASN A 92 -3.51 -3.29 -6.85
CA ASN A 92 -4.46 -3.13 -5.75
C ASN A 92 -5.85 -3.71 -6.01
N GLY A 93 -6.22 -3.94 -7.27
CA GLY A 93 -7.50 -4.55 -7.67
C GLY A 93 -7.43 -6.04 -7.99
N SER A 94 -6.26 -6.67 -7.82
CA SER A 94 -6.09 -8.09 -8.09
C SER A 94 -6.89 -8.96 -7.10
N ALA A 95 -7.41 -10.08 -7.59
CA ALA A 95 -8.00 -11.11 -6.72
C ALA A 95 -6.94 -11.70 -5.78
N LEU A 96 -7.35 -12.03 -4.56
CA LEU A 96 -6.46 -12.55 -3.52
C LEU A 96 -6.39 -14.07 -3.46
N ASP A 97 -7.05 -14.78 -4.38
CA ASP A 97 -7.10 -16.25 -4.39
C ASP A 97 -5.71 -16.89 -4.46
N GLY A 98 -4.79 -16.27 -5.19
CA GLY A 98 -3.40 -16.69 -5.26
C GLY A 98 -2.70 -16.51 -3.92
N PHE A 99 -2.77 -15.30 -3.35
CA PHE A 99 -2.19 -14.98 -2.05
C PHE A 99 -2.73 -15.88 -0.93
N ASN A 100 -4.02 -16.16 -0.90
CA ASN A 100 -4.66 -16.99 0.12
C ASN A 100 -4.16 -18.45 0.15
N LYS A 101 -3.47 -18.90 -0.90
CA LYS A 101 -2.83 -20.23 -0.97
C LYS A 101 -1.39 -20.22 -0.51
N GLU A 102 -0.77 -19.05 -0.37
CA GLU A 102 0.63 -18.94 -0.02
C GLU A 102 0.84 -19.00 1.50
N THR A 103 1.97 -19.55 1.88
CA THR A 103 2.41 -19.57 3.28
C THR A 103 3.07 -18.25 3.63
N THR A 104 2.50 -17.51 4.58
CA THR A 104 3.04 -16.23 5.03
C THR A 104 4.23 -16.40 5.99
N ILE A 105 5.04 -15.34 6.13
CA ILE A 105 6.08 -15.26 7.16
C ILE A 105 5.50 -15.50 8.56
N ALA A 106 4.30 -14.96 8.86
CA ALA A 106 3.66 -15.15 10.16
C ALA A 106 3.29 -16.62 10.41
N THR A 107 2.78 -17.33 9.40
CA THR A 107 2.48 -18.77 9.50
C THR A 107 3.76 -19.57 9.72
N ARG A 108 4.86 -19.26 9.01
CA ARG A 108 6.15 -19.95 9.17
C ARG A 108 6.69 -19.77 10.59
N LEU A 109 6.65 -18.54 11.11
CA LEU A 109 7.13 -18.22 12.45
C LEU A 109 6.22 -18.75 13.54
N GLN A 110 4.90 -18.72 13.37
CA GLN A 110 3.95 -19.33 14.30
C GLN A 110 4.22 -20.83 14.45
N ASN A 111 4.43 -21.54 13.35
CA ASN A 111 4.78 -22.96 13.34
C ASN A 111 6.15 -23.23 13.99
N ALA A 112 7.04 -22.24 14.01
CA ALA A 112 8.32 -22.30 14.71
C ALA A 112 8.23 -21.89 16.19
N GLY A 113 7.03 -21.68 16.73
CA GLY A 113 6.78 -21.39 18.15
C GLY A 113 6.82 -19.89 18.52
N TYR A 114 6.79 -18.99 17.55
CA TYR A 114 6.68 -17.56 17.81
C TYR A 114 5.25 -17.16 18.20
N THR A 115 5.13 -16.24 19.14
CA THR A 115 3.89 -15.46 19.29
C THR A 115 3.83 -14.42 18.18
N THR A 116 2.76 -14.44 17.38
CA THR A 116 2.61 -13.59 16.20
C THR A 116 1.54 -12.54 16.40
N ALA A 117 1.81 -11.28 16.02
CA ALA A 117 0.84 -10.20 16.12
C ALA A 117 0.91 -9.24 14.94
N GLN A 118 -0.27 -8.77 14.50
CA GLN A 118 -0.43 -7.77 13.44
C GLN A 118 -1.08 -6.51 14.01
N PHE A 119 -0.55 -5.35 13.61
CA PHE A 119 -1.06 -4.03 13.99
C PHE A 119 -1.23 -3.17 12.75
N GLY A 120 -2.36 -2.44 12.65
CA GLY A 120 -2.59 -1.45 11.62
C GLY A 120 -3.11 -2.00 10.28
N LYS A 121 -2.63 -1.43 9.18
CA LYS A 121 -3.12 -1.72 7.83
C LYS A 121 -2.77 -3.13 7.37
N TRP A 122 -3.77 -3.90 6.97
CA TRP A 122 -3.60 -5.23 6.37
C TRP A 122 -3.56 -5.17 4.84
N HIS A 123 -4.67 -4.75 4.24
CA HIS A 123 -4.87 -4.56 2.80
C HIS A 123 -4.72 -5.83 1.93
N LEU A 124 -4.69 -7.02 2.54
CA LEU A 124 -4.63 -8.33 1.88
C LEU A 124 -5.90 -9.14 2.22
N GLY A 125 -7.07 -8.54 2.03
CA GLY A 125 -8.37 -9.11 2.31
C GLY A 125 -9.04 -8.59 3.57
N PRO A 126 -10.14 -9.24 4.00
CA PRO A 126 -10.88 -8.85 5.18
C PRO A 126 -10.02 -8.91 6.44
N GLN A 127 -10.02 -7.84 7.24
CA GLN A 127 -9.22 -7.77 8.47
C GLN A 127 -9.62 -8.81 9.53
N SER A 128 -10.87 -9.28 9.52
CA SER A 128 -11.35 -10.37 10.37
C SER A 128 -10.70 -11.72 10.04
N GLU A 129 -10.10 -11.85 8.85
CA GLU A 129 -9.45 -13.07 8.37
C GLU A 129 -7.94 -13.10 8.59
N ILE A 130 -7.35 -12.01 9.12
CA ILE A 130 -5.91 -11.94 9.42
C ILE A 130 -5.39 -13.16 10.23
N PRO A 131 -6.13 -13.72 11.21
CA PRO A 131 -5.67 -14.92 11.91
C PRO A 131 -5.44 -16.15 11.01
N LYS A 132 -6.14 -16.28 9.88
CA LYS A 132 -5.94 -17.36 8.91
C LYS A 132 -4.54 -17.31 8.25
N HIS A 133 -3.89 -16.14 8.30
CA HIS A 133 -2.56 -15.91 7.75
C HIS A 133 -1.44 -16.00 8.80
N GLY A 134 -1.71 -16.67 9.94
CA GLY A 134 -0.70 -16.97 10.95
C GLY A 134 -0.52 -15.92 12.05
N PHE A 135 -1.42 -14.94 12.17
CA PHE A 135 -1.37 -13.96 13.26
C PHE A 135 -2.31 -14.33 14.40
N LYS A 136 -1.73 -14.66 15.56
CA LYS A 136 -2.49 -14.97 16.78
C LYS A 136 -3.22 -13.73 17.32
N HIS A 137 -2.54 -12.60 17.36
CA HIS A 137 -3.06 -11.34 17.87
C HIS A 137 -3.24 -10.33 16.76
N VAL A 138 -4.35 -9.59 16.78
CA VAL A 138 -4.73 -8.61 15.75
C VAL A 138 -5.27 -7.34 16.39
N TYR A 139 -4.70 -6.20 16.00
CA TYR A 139 -5.14 -4.86 16.30
C TYR A 139 -5.07 -4.02 15.03
N SER A 140 -6.05 -4.17 14.13
CA SER A 140 -5.95 -3.69 12.74
C SER A 140 -6.40 -2.24 12.54
N GLN A 141 -6.21 -1.37 13.54
CA GLN A 141 -6.55 0.05 13.46
C GLN A 141 -5.69 0.76 12.39
N HIS A 142 -6.31 1.34 11.37
CA HIS A 142 -5.63 2.09 10.32
C HIS A 142 -6.34 3.40 9.96
N GLY A 143 -7.24 3.89 10.81
CA GLY A 143 -7.98 5.14 10.65
C GLY A 143 -8.87 5.42 11.85
N GLN A 144 -9.76 6.41 11.72
CA GLN A 144 -10.65 6.89 12.78
C GLN A 144 -11.92 6.01 12.97
N GLN A 145 -12.12 5.01 12.12
CA GLN A 145 -13.32 4.17 12.14
C GLN A 145 -13.14 2.95 13.06
N LYS A 146 -14.26 2.24 13.31
CA LYS A 146 -14.22 0.92 13.92
C LYS A 146 -13.34 -0.02 13.11
N PHE A 147 -12.62 -0.89 13.77
CA PHE A 147 -11.69 -1.83 13.17
C PHE A 147 -11.72 -3.19 13.87
N PRO A 148 -11.52 -4.29 13.17
CA PRO A 148 -11.42 -5.61 13.76
C PRO A 148 -10.18 -5.76 14.64
N ALA A 149 -10.38 -6.32 15.84
CA ALA A 149 -9.31 -6.66 16.76
C ALA A 149 -9.70 -7.87 17.63
N ASN A 150 -8.71 -8.65 18.06
CA ASN A 150 -8.86 -9.69 19.06
C ASN A 150 -8.03 -9.45 20.32
N ILE A 151 -7.43 -8.27 20.41
CA ILE A 151 -6.79 -7.74 21.62
C ILE A 151 -7.24 -6.29 21.88
N THR A 152 -7.12 -5.86 23.13
CA THR A 152 -7.31 -4.45 23.51
C THR A 152 -6.04 -3.65 23.29
N LEU A 153 -6.11 -2.34 23.51
CA LEU A 153 -4.96 -1.44 23.48
C LEU A 153 -3.86 -1.84 24.49
N GLU A 154 -4.28 -2.43 25.62
CA GLU A 154 -3.41 -2.91 26.68
C GLU A 154 -2.97 -4.39 26.46
N GLY A 155 -3.18 -4.93 25.28
CA GLY A 155 -2.76 -6.28 24.91
C GLY A 155 -3.54 -7.42 25.54
N LYS A 156 -4.74 -7.15 26.12
CA LYS A 156 -5.60 -8.19 26.69
C LYS A 156 -6.41 -8.87 25.58
N ASP A 157 -6.55 -10.20 25.70
CA ASP A 157 -7.35 -10.96 24.73
C ASP A 157 -8.84 -10.56 24.78
N ARG A 158 -9.46 -10.59 23.62
CA ARG A 158 -10.91 -10.45 23.41
C ARG A 158 -11.34 -11.29 22.21
N PRO A 159 -12.62 -11.63 22.08
CA PRO A 159 -13.12 -12.22 20.83
C PRO A 159 -12.85 -11.29 19.63
N MET A 160 -12.55 -11.87 18.47
CA MET A 160 -12.40 -11.12 17.23
C MET A 160 -13.70 -10.38 16.93
N GLY A 161 -13.61 -9.10 16.65
CA GLY A 161 -14.75 -8.26 16.29
C GLY A 161 -14.38 -6.78 16.30
N ASP A 162 -15.33 -5.94 15.89
CA ASP A 162 -15.15 -4.50 15.80
C ASP A 162 -14.85 -3.84 17.14
N MET A 163 -13.88 -2.94 17.12
CA MET A 163 -13.50 -2.08 18.23
C MET A 163 -13.57 -0.62 17.82
N PRO A 164 -14.10 0.29 18.67
CA PRO A 164 -14.12 1.71 18.36
C PRO A 164 -12.71 2.30 18.38
N SER A 165 -12.43 3.20 17.45
CA SER A 165 -11.22 4.02 17.50
C SER A 165 -11.36 5.08 18.60
N LYS A 166 -10.46 5.05 19.60
CA LYS A 166 -10.44 6.01 20.72
C LYS A 166 -9.18 6.87 20.73
N VAL A 167 -8.16 6.47 19.99
CA VAL A 167 -6.86 7.13 19.89
C VAL A 167 -6.46 7.23 18.42
N TYR A 168 -5.51 8.09 18.13
CA TYR A 168 -4.96 8.17 16.78
C TYR A 168 -4.39 6.81 16.36
N HIS A 169 -4.65 6.39 15.13
CA HIS A 169 -4.36 5.01 14.69
C HIS A 169 -2.88 4.62 14.80
N VAL A 170 -1.95 5.55 14.57
CA VAL A 170 -0.51 5.29 14.72
C VAL A 170 -0.16 5.04 16.19
N ASP A 171 -0.65 5.90 17.09
CA ASP A 171 -0.45 5.76 18.54
C ASP A 171 -1.07 4.46 19.07
N GLY A 172 -2.26 4.13 18.57
CA GLY A 172 -2.96 2.89 18.94
C GLY A 172 -2.16 1.65 18.59
N CYS A 173 -1.65 1.58 17.35
CA CYS A 173 -0.82 0.47 16.90
C CYS A 173 0.47 0.34 17.72
N ALA A 174 1.16 1.45 17.96
CA ALA A 174 2.41 1.45 18.73
C ALA A 174 2.18 1.02 20.19
N LYS A 175 1.12 1.51 20.84
CA LYS A 175 0.75 1.13 22.22
C LYS A 175 0.36 -0.33 22.33
N ALA A 176 -0.47 -0.84 21.41
CA ALA A 176 -0.84 -2.24 21.38
C ALA A 176 0.37 -3.14 21.12
N ALA A 177 1.29 -2.75 20.24
CA ALA A 177 2.54 -3.48 20.00
C ALA A 177 3.43 -3.51 21.26
N ALA A 178 3.61 -2.37 21.93
CA ALA A 178 4.36 -2.29 23.18
C ALA A 178 3.75 -3.20 24.26
N SER A 179 2.42 -3.24 24.37
CA SER A 179 1.72 -4.12 25.31
C SER A 179 1.93 -5.61 25.02
N ILE A 180 2.03 -6.00 23.76
CA ILE A 180 2.34 -7.38 23.36
C ILE A 180 3.81 -7.71 23.67
N ILE A 181 4.76 -6.79 23.45
CA ILE A 181 6.17 -6.97 23.85
C ILE A 181 6.25 -7.23 25.37
N GLU A 182 5.61 -6.40 26.20
CA GLU A 182 5.59 -6.58 27.65
C GLU A 182 4.99 -7.93 28.07
N ARG A 183 3.90 -8.33 27.43
CA ARG A 183 3.19 -9.58 27.72
C ARG A 183 4.00 -10.82 27.35
N TYR A 184 4.77 -10.78 26.29
CA TYR A 184 5.46 -11.94 25.73
C TYR A 184 6.99 -11.85 25.77
N LYS A 185 7.53 -11.04 26.67
CA LYS A 185 8.98 -10.78 26.78
C LYS A 185 9.85 -12.02 27.08
N GLU A 186 9.25 -13.09 27.60
CA GLU A 186 9.97 -14.34 27.97
C GLU A 186 9.93 -15.40 26.85
N GLN A 187 9.37 -15.10 25.70
CA GLN A 187 9.28 -16.03 24.57
C GLN A 187 9.41 -15.28 23.24
N PRO A 188 9.87 -15.95 22.16
CA PRO A 188 10.08 -15.28 20.89
C PRO A 188 8.75 -14.79 20.30
N PHE A 189 8.75 -13.58 19.76
CA PHE A 189 7.60 -12.99 19.09
C PHE A 189 7.95 -12.44 17.70
N PHE A 190 6.95 -12.45 16.82
CA PHE A 190 6.95 -11.78 15.55
C PHE A 190 5.87 -10.72 15.52
N LEU A 191 6.24 -9.45 15.33
CA LEU A 191 5.32 -8.33 15.22
C LEU A 191 5.37 -7.72 13.83
N TYR A 192 4.22 -7.59 13.18
CA TYR A 192 4.05 -6.81 11.97
C TYR A 192 3.29 -5.53 12.29
N ILE A 193 3.99 -4.40 12.36
CA ILE A 193 3.45 -3.09 12.71
C ILE A 193 3.33 -2.29 11.40
N ALA A 194 2.14 -2.31 10.83
CA ALA A 194 1.85 -1.73 9.52
C ALA A 194 1.12 -0.39 9.68
N PHE A 195 1.86 0.68 9.88
CA PHE A 195 1.29 2.03 9.93
C PHE A 195 0.68 2.42 8.59
N ARG A 196 -0.53 3.02 8.59
CA ARG A 196 -1.08 3.64 7.37
C ARG A 196 -0.38 4.97 7.05
N ALA A 197 0.25 5.60 8.02
CA ALA A 197 0.96 6.86 7.84
C ALA A 197 2.20 6.67 6.92
N PRO A 198 2.50 7.65 6.03
CA PRO A 198 1.79 8.91 5.80
C PRO A 198 0.71 8.88 4.70
N HIS A 199 0.16 7.72 4.32
CA HIS A 199 -0.90 7.61 3.31
C HIS A 199 -2.16 8.41 3.68
N THR A 200 -2.87 8.95 2.70
CA THR A 200 -4.14 9.64 2.85
C THR A 200 -5.23 8.79 3.53
N PRO A 201 -6.25 9.44 4.16
CA PRO A 201 -6.36 10.88 4.42
C PRO A 201 -5.27 11.38 5.36
N LEU A 202 -4.80 12.61 5.13
CA LEU A 202 -3.74 13.24 5.94
C LEU A 202 -4.34 13.76 7.25
N ASP A 203 -4.57 12.84 8.18
CA ASP A 203 -5.36 13.02 9.40
C ASP A 203 -4.50 13.19 10.67
N ALA A 204 -3.30 13.76 10.52
CA ALA A 204 -2.42 14.02 11.68
C ALA A 204 -3.14 14.86 12.74
N PRO A 205 -3.13 14.44 14.02
CA PRO A 205 -3.59 15.27 15.12
C PRO A 205 -2.87 16.62 15.17
N GLN A 206 -3.55 17.67 15.63
CA GLN A 206 -3.02 19.02 15.69
C GLN A 206 -1.70 19.09 16.48
N SER A 207 -1.59 18.34 17.58
CA SER A 207 -0.37 18.27 18.41
C SER A 207 0.86 17.77 17.66
N TYR A 208 0.68 16.94 16.62
CA TYR A 208 1.79 16.51 15.75
C TYR A 208 2.12 17.57 14.69
N LYS A 209 1.10 18.21 14.09
CA LYS A 209 1.30 19.28 13.11
C LYS A 209 2.02 20.50 13.70
N GLU A 210 1.75 20.85 14.96
CA GLU A 210 2.40 21.95 15.69
C GLU A 210 3.91 21.77 15.89
N ARG A 211 4.43 20.55 15.73
CA ARG A 211 5.89 20.30 15.75
C ARG A 211 6.62 20.87 14.52
N PHE A 212 5.87 21.27 13.49
CA PHE A 212 6.37 21.80 12.22
C PHE A 212 5.88 23.23 11.99
N PRO A 213 6.36 24.21 12.78
CA PRO A 213 5.98 25.62 12.62
C PRO A 213 6.62 26.21 11.36
N GLY A 214 6.16 27.39 10.97
CA GLY A 214 6.66 28.12 9.81
C GLY A 214 5.76 27.95 8.58
N GLU A 215 6.14 28.60 7.49
CA GLU A 215 5.40 28.56 6.24
C GLU A 215 5.76 27.30 5.45
N MET A 216 4.75 26.48 5.15
CA MET A 216 4.84 25.30 4.29
C MET A 216 3.44 24.88 3.80
N PRO A 217 3.33 24.13 2.72
CA PRO A 217 2.04 23.56 2.29
C PRO A 217 1.41 22.72 3.40
N GLU A 218 0.11 22.87 3.62
CA GLU A 218 -0.60 22.13 4.70
C GLU A 218 -0.55 20.61 4.50
N ARG A 219 -0.53 20.13 3.25
CA ARG A 219 -0.30 18.71 2.95
C ARG A 219 1.05 18.23 3.48
N ARG A 220 2.11 19.00 3.25
CA ARG A 220 3.44 18.68 3.78
C ARG A 220 3.45 18.67 5.30
N ARG A 221 2.86 19.69 5.93
CA ARG A 221 2.72 19.76 7.40
C ARG A 221 1.97 18.57 7.98
N ALA A 222 0.86 18.19 7.34
CA ALA A 222 0.06 17.04 7.77
C ALA A 222 0.84 15.73 7.61
N ALA A 223 1.52 15.52 6.48
CA ALA A 223 2.35 14.33 6.26
C ALA A 223 3.51 14.25 7.26
N LEU A 224 4.21 15.36 7.51
CA LEU A 224 5.26 15.43 8.53
C LEU A 224 4.72 15.15 9.94
N GLY A 225 3.51 15.64 10.25
CA GLY A 225 2.82 15.32 11.51
C GLY A 225 2.53 13.82 11.63
N MET A 226 2.08 13.18 10.55
CA MET A 226 1.87 11.73 10.52
C MET A 226 3.19 10.95 10.69
N LEU A 227 4.27 11.40 10.04
CA LEU A 227 5.60 10.81 10.18
C LEU A 227 6.17 10.99 11.58
N ALA A 228 5.93 12.14 12.23
CA ALA A 228 6.32 12.35 13.62
C ALA A 228 5.60 11.37 14.57
N ALA A 229 4.34 11.03 14.29
CA ALA A 229 3.63 10.00 15.05
C ALA A 229 4.22 8.60 14.80
N VAL A 230 4.63 8.28 13.57
CA VAL A 230 5.36 7.04 13.25
C VAL A 230 6.68 6.98 14.03
N ASP A 231 7.43 8.08 14.03
CA ASP A 231 8.70 8.18 14.74
C ASP A 231 8.53 7.98 16.26
N ASP A 232 7.55 8.65 16.88
CA ASP A 232 7.20 8.43 18.29
C ASP A 232 6.78 6.97 18.55
N GLY A 233 6.03 6.37 17.62
CA GLY A 233 5.64 4.96 17.70
C GLY A 233 6.84 4.01 17.67
N VAL A 234 7.82 4.27 16.83
CA VAL A 234 9.10 3.55 16.80
C VAL A 234 9.86 3.76 18.11
N GLY A 235 9.88 4.99 18.62
CA GLY A 235 10.46 5.32 19.92
C GLY A 235 9.82 4.55 21.07
N LEU A 236 8.50 4.41 21.10
CA LEU A 236 7.79 3.62 22.09
C LEU A 236 8.15 2.13 22.01
N VAL A 237 8.17 1.54 20.82
CA VAL A 237 8.54 0.13 20.60
C VAL A 237 9.98 -0.12 21.05
N THR A 238 10.94 0.68 20.60
CA THR A 238 12.36 0.49 20.91
C THR A 238 12.67 0.74 22.40
N SER A 239 12.03 1.73 23.03
CA SER A 239 12.17 1.99 24.47
C SER A 239 11.56 0.85 25.31
N THR A 240 10.45 0.25 24.85
CA THR A 240 9.84 -0.92 25.50
C THR A 240 10.77 -2.14 25.43
N LEU A 241 11.40 -2.39 24.28
CA LEU A 241 12.42 -3.43 24.15
C LEU A 241 13.60 -3.19 25.10
N LYS A 242 14.12 -1.96 25.15
CA LYS A 242 15.23 -1.58 26.02
C LYS A 242 14.87 -1.77 27.50
N LYS A 243 13.70 -1.32 27.93
CA LYS A 243 13.20 -1.47 29.32
C LYS A 243 13.15 -2.94 29.75
N ASN A 244 12.85 -3.86 28.82
CA ASN A 244 12.71 -5.29 29.10
C ASN A 244 13.99 -6.09 28.77
N GLY A 245 15.13 -5.44 28.45
CA GLY A 245 16.40 -6.13 28.14
C GLY A 245 16.37 -6.93 26.83
N LEU A 246 15.49 -6.56 25.89
CA LEU A 246 15.26 -7.28 24.64
C LEU A 246 15.95 -6.65 23.42
N SER A 247 16.64 -5.51 23.56
CA SER A 247 17.23 -4.80 22.41
C SER A 247 18.20 -5.67 21.62
N GLU A 248 19.10 -6.40 22.28
CA GLU A 248 20.08 -7.28 21.63
C GLU A 248 19.49 -8.62 21.17
N LYS A 249 18.28 -8.92 21.61
CA LYS A 249 17.53 -10.13 21.24
C LYS A 249 16.48 -9.86 20.15
N THR A 250 16.46 -8.68 19.53
CA THR A 250 15.40 -8.30 18.60
C THR A 250 15.98 -7.79 17.29
N LEU A 251 15.61 -8.46 16.19
CA LEU A 251 15.84 -8.01 14.82
C LEU A 251 14.66 -7.14 14.38
N ILE A 252 14.95 -5.90 13.98
CA ILE A 252 13.97 -4.91 13.55
C ILE A 252 14.20 -4.54 12.10
N PHE A 253 13.17 -4.62 11.28
CA PHE A 253 13.09 -4.02 9.95
C PHE A 253 12.17 -2.81 10.00
N PHE A 254 12.57 -1.70 9.37
CA PHE A 254 11.72 -0.55 9.08
C PHE A 254 11.76 -0.28 7.59
N ILE A 255 10.61 -0.37 6.91
CA ILE A 255 10.53 -0.34 5.44
C ILE A 255 9.27 0.42 5.00
N GLY A 256 9.37 1.23 3.92
CA GLY A 256 8.23 1.77 3.19
C GLY A 256 7.64 0.72 2.24
N ASP A 257 6.32 0.71 2.04
CA ASP A 257 5.67 -0.28 1.17
C ASP A 257 5.79 0.07 -0.32
N ASN A 258 5.85 1.32 -0.66
CA ASN A 258 6.15 1.88 -1.98
C ASN A 258 6.52 3.36 -1.84
N GLY A 259 7.01 3.96 -2.90
CA GLY A 259 7.30 5.38 -2.92
C GLY A 259 6.05 6.25 -2.76
N ALA A 260 6.24 7.50 -2.38
CA ALA A 260 5.15 8.45 -2.19
C ALA A 260 4.46 8.80 -3.52
N PRO A 261 3.14 9.00 -3.53
CA PRO A 261 2.45 9.65 -4.63
C PRO A 261 2.77 11.14 -4.66
N LEU A 262 2.93 11.71 -5.86
CA LEU A 262 3.34 13.09 -6.06
C LEU A 262 2.37 13.87 -6.96
N LYS A 263 2.92 14.74 -7.83
CA LYS A 263 2.17 15.77 -8.59
C LYS A 263 1.12 15.25 -9.56
N ILE A 264 1.38 14.12 -10.22
CA ILE A 264 0.43 13.57 -11.20
C ILE A 264 -0.40 12.44 -10.66
N HIS A 265 -0.13 12.00 -9.44
CA HIS A 265 -1.00 11.05 -8.78
C HIS A 265 -2.39 11.66 -8.55
N LYS A 266 -3.41 10.88 -8.85
CA LYS A 266 -4.79 11.36 -8.69
C LYS A 266 -5.08 11.64 -7.23
N THR A 267 -5.68 12.79 -6.96
CA THR A 267 -6.10 13.22 -5.63
C THR A 267 -7.02 12.21 -4.97
N ASP A 268 -6.63 11.72 -3.80
CA ASP A 268 -7.47 10.83 -2.98
C ASP A 268 -8.36 11.60 -2.01
N SER A 269 -7.79 12.55 -1.28
CA SER A 269 -8.47 13.30 -0.22
C SER A 269 -7.91 14.71 -0.13
N PRO A 270 -8.57 15.72 -0.74
CA PRO A 270 -8.15 17.09 -0.60
C PRO A 270 -8.34 17.56 0.84
N LEU A 271 -7.42 18.40 1.33
CA LEU A 271 -7.58 19.17 2.55
C LEU A 271 -8.40 20.44 2.26
N GLU A 272 -8.94 21.08 3.30
CA GLU A 272 -9.63 22.35 3.15
C GLU A 272 -8.69 23.41 2.54
N GLY A 273 -9.12 24.04 1.44
CA GLY A 273 -8.32 25.01 0.69
C GLY A 273 -7.24 24.43 -0.21
N ASP A 274 -7.16 23.09 -0.36
CA ASP A 274 -6.15 22.38 -1.15
C ASP A 274 -6.76 21.83 -2.45
N ALA A 275 -6.05 22.04 -3.57
CA ALA A 275 -6.43 21.44 -4.85
C ALA A 275 -6.21 19.92 -4.92
N GLY A 276 -5.49 19.36 -3.94
CA GLY A 276 -5.17 17.93 -3.88
C GLY A 276 -3.99 17.53 -4.78
N GLY A 277 -3.87 16.23 -5.04
CA GLY A 277 -2.90 15.65 -5.98
C GLY A 277 -1.69 15.02 -5.29
N TRP A 278 -1.07 15.62 -4.35
CA TRP A 278 0.17 15.22 -3.70
C TRP A 278 -0.07 14.83 -2.24
N ASP A 279 0.45 13.69 -1.77
CA ASP A 279 0.22 13.20 -0.40
C ASP A 279 1.12 13.86 0.67
N GLY A 280 2.08 14.70 0.28
CA GLY A 280 2.95 15.43 1.20
C GLY A 280 4.20 14.69 1.64
N SER A 281 4.34 13.39 1.40
CA SER A 281 5.60 12.67 1.48
C SER A 281 6.39 12.83 0.17
N LEU A 282 7.74 12.74 0.21
CA LEU A 282 8.60 13.11 -0.91
C LEU A 282 9.58 12.00 -1.29
N ASN A 283 9.81 11.85 -2.60
CA ASN A 283 10.77 10.90 -3.16
C ASN A 283 12.12 11.53 -3.53
N THR A 284 12.30 12.83 -3.30
CA THR A 284 13.52 13.59 -3.66
C THR A 284 14.80 12.84 -3.25
N PRO A 285 15.85 12.79 -4.09
CA PRO A 285 15.94 13.34 -5.44
C PRO A 285 15.43 12.37 -6.52
N LEU A 286 14.87 11.23 -6.15
CA LEU A 286 14.49 10.14 -7.05
C LEU A 286 13.35 10.54 -7.97
N ASN A 287 13.42 10.09 -9.22
CA ASN A 287 12.42 10.34 -10.24
C ASN A 287 11.28 9.31 -10.17
N GLY A 288 10.07 9.75 -10.50
CA GLY A 288 8.88 8.89 -10.43
C GLY A 288 8.19 8.89 -9.07
N GLU A 289 7.09 8.18 -9.01
CA GLU A 289 6.21 8.11 -7.84
C GLU A 289 5.49 6.76 -7.76
N LYS A 290 4.68 6.57 -6.71
CA LYS A 290 3.78 5.42 -6.55
C LYS A 290 3.09 5.04 -7.88
N GLY A 291 3.16 3.76 -8.27
CA GLY A 291 2.65 3.27 -9.56
C GLY A 291 3.70 3.27 -10.68
N MET A 292 4.97 3.56 -10.38
CA MET A 292 6.08 3.44 -11.32
C MET A 292 7.15 2.50 -10.80
N LEU A 293 7.77 1.73 -11.71
CA LEU A 293 8.99 0.95 -11.41
C LEU A 293 10.27 1.80 -11.50
N ALA A 294 10.14 3.12 -11.65
CA ALA A 294 11.22 4.09 -11.49
C ALA A 294 11.68 4.15 -10.01
N GLU A 295 12.86 4.73 -9.76
CA GLU A 295 13.43 4.79 -8.41
C GLU A 295 12.47 5.41 -7.40
N GLY A 296 11.79 6.52 -7.74
CA GLY A 296 10.85 7.17 -6.84
C GLY A 296 9.61 6.34 -6.46
N GLY A 297 9.27 5.30 -7.22
CA GLY A 297 8.17 4.39 -6.88
C GLY A 297 8.60 3.15 -6.10
N MET A 298 9.88 2.77 -6.19
CA MET A 298 10.39 1.49 -5.69
C MET A 298 11.43 1.60 -4.59
N HIS A 299 12.27 2.63 -4.62
CA HIS A 299 13.35 2.84 -3.67
C HIS A 299 12.81 3.57 -2.44
N VAL A 300 12.71 2.86 -1.33
CA VAL A 300 11.99 3.28 -0.12
C VAL A 300 12.92 3.42 1.09
N PRO A 301 12.48 4.08 2.18
CA PRO A 301 13.15 3.96 3.46
C PRO A 301 13.31 2.48 3.86
N PHE A 302 14.54 2.07 4.16
CA PHE A 302 14.84 0.69 4.51
C PHE A 302 15.96 0.65 5.55
N LEU A 303 15.62 0.31 6.80
CA LEU A 303 16.54 0.18 7.92
C LEU A 303 16.47 -1.23 8.48
N ILE A 304 17.61 -1.74 8.95
CA ILE A 304 17.70 -3.03 9.65
C ILE A 304 18.54 -2.82 10.91
N ALA A 305 18.01 -3.19 12.07
CA ALA A 305 18.75 -3.09 13.32
C ALA A 305 18.65 -4.39 14.13
N TRP A 306 19.79 -4.84 14.59
CA TRP A 306 19.92 -5.94 15.56
C TRP A 306 21.15 -5.68 16.42
N PRO A 307 21.03 -4.83 17.46
CA PRO A 307 22.14 -4.51 18.33
C PRO A 307 22.82 -5.77 18.90
N GLY A 308 24.14 -5.75 18.97
CA GLY A 308 24.91 -6.92 19.44
C GLY A 308 25.15 -8.01 18.38
N THR A 309 24.38 -8.03 17.30
CA THR A 309 24.53 -9.04 16.23
C THR A 309 24.96 -8.41 14.91
N ILE A 310 24.31 -7.32 14.50
CA ILE A 310 24.69 -6.54 13.31
C ILE A 310 25.37 -5.25 13.78
N PRO A 311 26.60 -4.95 13.30
CA PRO A 311 27.27 -3.70 13.67
C PRO A 311 26.46 -2.47 13.28
N GLY A 312 26.30 -1.54 14.21
CA GLY A 312 25.53 -0.30 13.98
C GLY A 312 26.31 0.77 13.22
N GLY A 313 25.56 1.81 12.77
CA GLY A 313 26.12 3.00 12.12
C GLY A 313 26.62 2.77 10.69
N GLN A 314 26.18 1.72 10.03
CA GLN A 314 26.63 1.36 8.68
C GLN A 314 25.62 1.78 7.61
N THR A 315 26.11 2.08 6.42
CA THR A 315 25.35 2.12 5.17
C THR A 315 25.72 0.89 4.36
N TYR A 316 24.74 0.08 4.00
CA TYR A 316 24.95 -1.09 3.15
C TYR A 316 24.77 -0.72 1.67
N GLU A 317 25.81 -0.91 0.88
CA GLU A 317 25.91 -0.37 -0.47
C GLU A 317 25.22 -1.22 -1.55
N HIS A 318 25.00 -2.52 -1.30
CA HIS A 318 24.40 -3.41 -2.29
C HIS A 318 22.85 -3.37 -2.21
N PRO A 319 22.17 -3.57 -3.36
CA PRO A 319 20.71 -3.62 -3.38
C PRO A 319 20.11 -4.71 -2.50
N MET A 320 19.08 -4.36 -1.74
CA MET A 320 18.26 -5.24 -0.91
C MET A 320 16.78 -5.12 -1.29
N SER A 321 16.03 -6.19 -1.09
CA SER A 321 14.60 -6.26 -1.39
C SER A 321 13.77 -6.53 -0.13
N ALA A 322 12.55 -6.02 -0.07
CA ALA A 322 11.60 -6.39 0.97
C ALA A 322 11.26 -7.91 0.97
N LEU A 323 11.56 -8.64 -0.11
CA LEU A 323 11.48 -10.11 -0.15
C LEU A 323 12.46 -10.78 0.82
N ASP A 324 13.58 -10.13 1.13
CA ASP A 324 14.64 -10.66 2.01
C ASP A 324 14.20 -10.77 3.47
N VAL A 325 13.16 -10.02 3.84
CA VAL A 325 12.60 -10.04 5.21
C VAL A 325 12.13 -11.44 5.60
N ALA A 326 11.38 -12.11 4.73
CA ALA A 326 10.85 -13.45 5.02
C ALA A 326 11.97 -14.50 5.05
N ALA A 327 12.94 -14.43 4.15
CA ALA A 327 14.07 -15.33 4.12
C ALA A 327 14.98 -15.15 5.35
N THR A 328 15.25 -13.90 5.74
CA THR A 328 16.03 -13.59 6.93
C THR A 328 15.31 -14.08 8.20
N ALA A 329 14.02 -13.79 8.33
CA ALA A 329 13.23 -14.19 9.48
C ALA A 329 13.13 -15.73 9.61
N ALA A 330 12.92 -16.44 8.51
CA ALA A 330 12.89 -17.90 8.50
C ALA A 330 14.23 -18.49 8.95
N ALA A 331 15.34 -17.95 8.42
CA ALA A 331 16.70 -18.41 8.79
C ALA A 331 16.97 -18.16 10.29
N MET A 332 16.63 -16.97 10.82
CA MET A 332 16.84 -16.64 12.25
C MET A 332 15.94 -17.45 13.18
N ALA A 333 14.77 -17.86 12.72
CA ALA A 333 13.87 -18.74 13.47
C ALA A 333 14.25 -20.23 13.39
N GLY A 334 15.26 -20.59 12.60
CA GLY A 334 15.63 -22.00 12.35
C GLY A 334 14.60 -22.74 11.50
N VAL A 335 13.82 -22.03 10.68
CA VAL A 335 12.83 -22.62 9.78
C VAL A 335 13.52 -23.09 8.50
N SER A 336 13.44 -24.39 8.23
CA SER A 336 13.91 -24.94 6.97
C SER A 336 12.97 -24.51 5.83
N VAL A 337 13.53 -23.94 4.79
CA VAL A 337 12.85 -23.48 3.57
C VAL A 337 13.39 -24.26 2.38
N LYS A 338 12.51 -24.80 1.56
CA LYS A 338 12.93 -25.50 0.33
C LYS A 338 13.44 -24.49 -0.71
N PRO A 339 14.42 -24.87 -1.54
CA PRO A 339 14.81 -24.03 -2.68
C PRO A 339 13.60 -23.65 -3.53
N GLY A 340 13.46 -22.37 -3.86
CA GLY A 340 12.33 -21.84 -4.63
C GLY A 340 11.06 -21.51 -3.83
N ASP A 341 11.02 -21.80 -2.53
CA ASP A 341 9.89 -21.38 -1.67
C ASP A 341 9.93 -19.89 -1.31
N LEU A 342 11.08 -19.26 -1.40
CA LEU A 342 11.30 -17.82 -1.19
C LEU A 342 12.17 -17.26 -2.31
N ASP A 343 11.90 -16.03 -2.72
CA ASP A 343 12.71 -15.30 -3.72
C ASP A 343 13.76 -14.37 -3.06
N GLY A 344 13.63 -14.12 -1.76
CA GLY A 344 14.59 -13.33 -0.98
C GLY A 344 15.72 -14.17 -0.42
N VAL A 345 16.72 -13.51 0.18
CA VAL A 345 17.89 -14.11 0.81
C VAL A 345 18.00 -13.73 2.29
N ASN A 346 18.71 -14.54 3.08
CA ASN A 346 19.05 -14.16 4.46
C ASN A 346 20.13 -13.08 4.46
N LEU A 347 19.78 -11.86 4.89
CA LEU A 347 20.67 -10.69 4.90
C LEU A 347 21.71 -10.71 6.05
N VAL A 348 21.49 -11.46 7.13
CA VAL A 348 22.33 -11.37 8.34
C VAL A 348 23.83 -11.61 8.05
N PRO A 349 24.25 -12.65 7.31
CA PRO A 349 25.66 -12.85 7.01
C PRO A 349 26.30 -11.71 6.21
N TYR A 350 25.55 -11.10 5.30
CA TYR A 350 26.00 -9.94 4.51
C TYR A 350 26.17 -8.69 5.38
N LEU A 351 25.19 -8.42 6.25
CA LEU A 351 25.20 -7.24 7.14
C LEU A 351 26.24 -7.36 8.27
N LYS A 352 26.65 -8.58 8.62
CA LYS A 352 27.76 -8.85 9.53
C LYS A 352 29.12 -8.77 8.84
N GLY A 353 29.17 -8.67 7.51
CA GLY A 353 30.41 -8.70 6.73
C GLY A 353 31.03 -10.10 6.58
N GLU A 354 30.30 -11.16 6.92
CA GLU A 354 30.72 -12.56 6.72
C GLU A 354 30.71 -12.93 5.24
N ILE A 355 29.80 -12.32 4.46
CA ILE A 355 29.71 -12.44 2.99
C ILE A 355 29.88 -11.05 2.39
N THR A 356 30.86 -10.88 1.52
CA THR A 356 31.21 -9.60 0.89
C THR A 356 30.68 -9.42 -0.52
N THR A 357 30.14 -10.48 -1.14
CA THR A 357 29.46 -10.38 -2.44
C THR A 357 28.08 -9.76 -2.28
N PRO A 358 27.51 -9.18 -3.34
CA PRO A 358 26.10 -8.72 -3.30
C PRO A 358 25.14 -9.86 -2.93
N PRO A 359 24.05 -9.59 -2.17
CA PRO A 359 23.06 -10.60 -1.83
C PRO A 359 22.26 -11.07 -3.04
N HIS A 360 22.12 -10.22 -4.06
CA HIS A 360 21.42 -10.50 -5.30
C HIS A 360 22.31 -10.21 -6.51
N GLU A 361 22.31 -11.11 -7.50
CA GLU A 361 22.93 -10.84 -8.80
C GLU A 361 22.16 -9.75 -9.54
N ALA A 362 20.82 -9.80 -9.48
CA ALA A 362 19.91 -8.79 -10.02
C ALA A 362 18.61 -8.76 -9.21
N LEU A 363 17.98 -7.59 -9.15
CA LEU A 363 16.60 -7.43 -8.70
C LEU A 363 15.71 -7.21 -9.91
N MET A 364 14.56 -7.90 -9.96
CA MET A 364 13.64 -7.86 -11.07
C MET A 364 12.21 -7.60 -10.59
N TRP A 365 11.46 -6.82 -11.38
CA TRP A 365 10.08 -6.46 -11.09
C TRP A 365 9.23 -6.51 -12.35
N ARG A 366 7.98 -6.90 -12.18
CA ARG A 366 6.91 -6.74 -13.16
C ARG A 366 5.68 -6.21 -12.45
N TRP A 367 5.07 -5.19 -13.01
CA TRP A 367 3.86 -4.59 -12.50
C TRP A 367 3.01 -4.04 -13.63
N MET A 368 1.82 -4.63 -13.85
CA MET A 368 0.96 -4.29 -15.00
C MET A 368 1.77 -4.32 -16.33
N ALA A 369 1.75 -3.22 -17.11
CA ALA A 369 2.51 -3.08 -18.36
C ALA A 369 3.97 -2.63 -18.16
N GLN A 370 4.45 -2.54 -16.92
CA GLN A 370 5.82 -2.17 -16.60
C GLN A 370 6.64 -3.38 -16.19
N SER A 371 7.94 -3.35 -16.50
CA SER A 371 8.91 -4.31 -16.00
C SER A 371 10.28 -3.65 -15.84
N ALA A 372 11.06 -4.10 -14.88
CA ALA A 372 12.39 -3.56 -14.63
C ALA A 372 13.34 -4.64 -14.14
N ILE A 373 14.63 -4.46 -14.42
CA ILE A 373 15.75 -5.23 -13.86
C ILE A 373 16.84 -4.26 -13.44
N ARG A 374 17.38 -4.46 -12.23
CA ARG A 374 18.61 -3.83 -11.77
C ARG A 374 19.69 -4.89 -11.58
N GLU A 375 20.81 -4.77 -12.28
CA GLU A 375 22.01 -5.60 -12.14
C GLU A 375 23.22 -4.70 -11.89
N GLY A 376 23.78 -4.77 -10.70
CA GLY A 376 24.80 -3.80 -10.28
C GLY A 376 24.26 -2.37 -10.32
N ASN A 377 24.92 -1.51 -11.11
CA ASN A 377 24.53 -0.12 -11.31
C ASN A 377 23.54 0.07 -12.48
N TRP A 378 23.46 -0.89 -13.39
CA TRP A 378 22.58 -0.80 -14.54
C TRP A 378 21.13 -1.12 -14.18
N LYS A 379 20.22 -0.25 -14.59
CA LYS A 379 18.77 -0.48 -14.49
C LYS A 379 18.11 -0.33 -15.85
N LEU A 380 17.46 -1.39 -16.30
CA LEU A 380 16.58 -1.36 -17.47
C LEU A 380 15.14 -1.24 -16.98
N LEU A 381 14.44 -0.19 -17.41
CA LEU A 381 13.03 0.06 -17.12
C LEU A 381 12.23 0.00 -18.42
N ARG A 382 11.12 -0.73 -18.43
CA ARG A 382 10.22 -0.84 -19.59
C ARG A 382 8.79 -0.50 -19.19
N GLY A 383 8.09 0.17 -20.14
CA GLY A 383 6.68 0.47 -20.02
C GLY A 383 5.98 0.32 -21.37
N GLY A 384 5.19 -0.75 -21.55
CA GLY A 384 4.70 -1.14 -22.87
C GLY A 384 5.87 -1.40 -23.81
N GLU A 385 5.91 -0.65 -24.94
CA GLU A 385 7.00 -0.73 -25.94
C GLU A 385 8.19 0.18 -25.63
N ARG A 386 8.08 1.08 -24.63
CA ARG A 386 9.14 2.02 -24.24
C ARG A 386 10.20 1.32 -23.44
N GLU A 387 11.48 1.72 -23.63
CA GLU A 387 12.62 1.15 -22.93
C GLU A 387 13.64 2.24 -22.57
N TYR A 388 14.11 2.17 -21.33
CA TYR A 388 15.04 3.13 -20.74
C TYR A 388 16.14 2.37 -20.01
N LEU A 389 17.40 2.78 -20.20
CA LEU A 389 18.56 2.23 -19.51
C LEU A 389 19.25 3.33 -18.73
N TYR A 390 19.52 3.08 -17.46
CA TYR A 390 20.19 4.03 -16.56
C TYR A 390 21.41 3.42 -15.89
N ASP A 391 22.46 4.23 -15.66
CA ASP A 391 23.55 3.92 -14.75
C ASP A 391 23.30 4.62 -13.41
N LEU A 392 22.75 3.90 -12.44
CA LEU A 392 22.38 4.44 -11.13
C LEU A 392 23.56 4.86 -10.26
N ALA A 393 24.82 4.55 -10.64
CA ALA A 393 25.98 5.09 -9.95
C ALA A 393 26.19 6.57 -10.21
N THR A 394 25.82 7.04 -11.40
CA THR A 394 26.01 8.41 -11.85
C THR A 394 24.70 9.15 -12.05
N ASP A 395 23.59 8.43 -12.22
CA ASP A 395 22.26 8.97 -12.53
C ASP A 395 21.18 8.25 -11.68
N LEU A 396 21.24 8.42 -10.36
CA LEU A 396 20.21 7.86 -9.46
C LEU A 396 18.81 8.48 -9.68
N GLU A 397 18.79 9.63 -10.34
CA GLU A 397 17.58 10.38 -10.66
C GLU A 397 16.91 9.92 -11.97
N GLU A 398 17.48 8.93 -12.67
CA GLU A 398 16.94 8.37 -13.94
C GLU A 398 16.61 9.44 -15.01
N LYS A 399 17.50 10.41 -15.17
CA LYS A 399 17.34 11.54 -16.11
C LYS A 399 17.86 11.28 -17.52
N HIS A 400 18.84 10.39 -17.64
CA HIS A 400 19.59 10.19 -18.89
C HIS A 400 19.42 8.76 -19.41
N ASN A 401 18.52 8.59 -20.39
CA ASN A 401 18.34 7.29 -21.03
C ASN A 401 19.56 6.92 -21.89
N LEU A 402 20.29 5.89 -21.50
CA LEU A 402 21.50 5.39 -22.13
C LEU A 402 21.25 4.19 -23.08
N ALA A 403 20.01 3.79 -23.34
CA ALA A 403 19.69 2.59 -24.12
C ALA A 403 20.27 2.60 -25.53
N SER A 404 20.32 3.77 -26.18
CA SER A 404 20.93 3.92 -27.52
C SER A 404 22.45 3.94 -27.50
N GLN A 405 23.07 4.31 -26.35
CA GLN A 405 24.54 4.37 -26.20
C GLN A 405 25.11 3.02 -25.76
N HIS A 406 24.33 2.19 -25.06
CA HIS A 406 24.71 0.87 -24.55
C HIS A 406 23.70 -0.20 -24.97
N PRO A 407 23.49 -0.43 -26.28
CA PRO A 407 22.48 -1.36 -26.77
C PRO A 407 22.75 -2.82 -26.39
N ASP A 408 24.01 -3.19 -26.22
CA ASP A 408 24.45 -4.50 -25.74
C ASP A 408 24.03 -4.76 -24.29
N VAL A 409 24.21 -3.78 -23.40
CA VAL A 409 23.75 -3.85 -22.01
C VAL A 409 22.23 -3.96 -21.95
N ALA A 410 21.51 -3.10 -22.71
CA ALA A 410 20.05 -3.14 -22.77
C ALA A 410 19.55 -4.50 -23.26
N ALA A 411 20.15 -5.06 -24.31
CA ALA A 411 19.78 -6.37 -24.85
C ALA A 411 20.03 -7.50 -23.85
N ARG A 412 21.18 -7.50 -23.16
CA ARG A 412 21.52 -8.49 -22.12
C ARG A 412 20.54 -8.46 -20.96
N LEU A 413 20.26 -7.28 -20.43
CA LEU A 413 19.30 -7.12 -19.32
C LEU A 413 17.88 -7.50 -19.73
N ARG A 414 17.46 -7.13 -20.94
CA ARG A 414 16.16 -7.53 -21.50
C ARG A 414 16.02 -9.05 -21.59
N THR A 415 17.10 -9.75 -22.01
CA THR A 415 17.10 -11.21 -22.09
C THR A 415 16.92 -11.84 -20.71
N LYS A 416 17.66 -11.39 -19.68
CA LYS A 416 17.49 -11.86 -18.29
C LYS A 416 16.07 -11.59 -17.76
N LEU A 417 15.58 -10.37 -17.95
CA LEU A 417 14.25 -9.97 -17.51
C LEU A 417 13.14 -10.79 -18.19
N THR A 418 13.29 -11.08 -19.49
CA THR A 418 12.34 -11.90 -20.27
C THR A 418 12.31 -13.34 -19.74
N ALA A 419 13.46 -13.92 -19.46
CA ALA A 419 13.57 -15.28 -18.91
C ALA A 419 12.89 -15.36 -17.52
N TRP A 420 13.16 -14.39 -16.64
CA TRP A 420 12.53 -14.35 -15.33
C TRP A 420 11.01 -14.13 -15.41
N CYS A 421 10.53 -13.23 -16.29
CA CYS A 421 9.10 -13.01 -16.46
C CYS A 421 8.35 -14.26 -16.99
N ALA A 422 9.03 -15.18 -17.66
CA ALA A 422 8.44 -16.44 -18.11
C ALA A 422 8.03 -17.36 -16.92
N GLU A 423 8.59 -17.15 -15.75
CA GLU A 423 8.26 -17.90 -14.52
C GLU A 423 7.06 -17.31 -13.75
N LEU A 424 6.53 -16.16 -14.17
CA LEU A 424 5.45 -15.45 -13.49
C LEU A 424 4.06 -15.83 -14.04
N ASN A 425 3.01 -15.40 -13.38
CA ASN A 425 1.62 -15.57 -13.79
C ASN A 425 0.98 -14.20 -14.14
N PRO A 426 0.45 -14.01 -15.36
CA PRO A 426 0.67 -14.87 -16.53
C PRO A 426 2.15 -14.85 -16.97
N PRO A 427 2.65 -15.88 -17.67
CA PRO A 427 4.05 -15.92 -18.11
C PRO A 427 4.39 -14.84 -19.10
N GLY A 428 5.64 -14.34 -19.03
CA GLY A 428 6.24 -13.42 -19.97
C GLY A 428 6.22 -11.96 -19.56
N LEU A 429 6.86 -11.13 -20.37
CA LEU A 429 6.81 -9.68 -20.23
C LEU A 429 5.37 -9.20 -20.42
N ALA A 430 5.01 -8.14 -19.71
CA ALA A 430 3.75 -7.46 -19.96
C ALA A 430 3.78 -6.79 -21.34
N LEU A 431 3.10 -7.38 -22.32
CA LEU A 431 3.13 -7.02 -23.73
C LEU A 431 1.92 -6.16 -24.15
N GLY A 432 1.26 -5.50 -23.26
CA GLY A 432 0.16 -4.60 -23.61
C GLY A 432 0.61 -3.15 -23.69
N PRO A 433 -0.13 -2.28 -24.43
CA PRO A 433 0.05 -0.85 -24.30
C PRO A 433 -0.24 -0.44 -22.85
N MET A 434 0.54 0.48 -22.33
CA MET A 434 0.20 1.10 -21.05
C MET A 434 -1.13 1.84 -21.20
N SER A 435 -1.92 1.86 -20.13
CA SER A 435 -3.11 2.72 -20.09
C SER A 435 -2.70 4.19 -20.26
N PRO A 436 -3.59 5.07 -20.77
CA PRO A 436 -3.29 6.50 -20.91
C PRO A 436 -2.70 7.12 -19.64
N VAL A 437 -3.25 6.76 -18.48
CA VAL A 437 -2.76 7.26 -17.17
C VAL A 437 -1.28 6.95 -16.97
N TRP A 438 -0.84 5.70 -17.19
CA TRP A 438 0.57 5.32 -17.00
C TRP A 438 1.47 5.86 -18.11
N ASN A 439 0.94 6.11 -19.32
CA ASN A 439 1.66 6.85 -20.34
C ASN A 439 1.98 8.28 -19.89
N ASP A 440 1.01 8.97 -19.26
CA ASP A 440 1.21 10.32 -18.72
C ASP A 440 2.33 10.38 -17.69
N TYR A 441 2.44 9.33 -16.82
CA TYR A 441 3.54 9.23 -15.84
C TYR A 441 4.90 9.11 -16.54
N PHE A 442 5.02 8.24 -17.54
CA PHE A 442 6.26 8.06 -18.30
C PHE A 442 6.60 9.34 -19.09
N ASP A 443 5.62 9.95 -19.72
CA ASP A 443 5.79 11.21 -20.44
C ASP A 443 6.32 12.32 -19.53
N PHE A 444 5.75 12.45 -18.34
CA PHE A 444 6.15 13.50 -17.40
C PHE A 444 7.51 13.22 -16.75
N TYR A 445 7.66 12.02 -16.12
CA TYR A 445 8.84 11.73 -15.32
C TYR A 445 10.07 11.34 -16.16
N LEU A 446 9.90 10.56 -17.22
CA LEU A 446 11.01 9.98 -17.96
C LEU A 446 11.32 10.71 -19.26
N GLU A 447 10.36 11.39 -19.85
CA GLU A 447 10.53 12.13 -21.11
C GLU A 447 10.47 13.66 -20.93
N GLY A 448 10.26 14.16 -19.71
CA GLY A 448 10.24 15.59 -19.39
C GLY A 448 9.11 16.37 -20.07
N LYS A 449 8.04 15.67 -20.49
CA LYS A 449 6.87 16.35 -21.07
C LYS A 449 6.09 17.09 -19.98
N PRO A 450 5.32 18.12 -20.33
CA PRO A 450 4.48 18.83 -19.38
C PRO A 450 3.54 17.86 -18.63
N ALA A 451 3.28 18.15 -17.35
CA ALA A 451 2.27 17.40 -16.59
C ALA A 451 0.94 17.41 -17.35
N PRO A 452 0.22 16.27 -17.38
CA PRO A 452 -1.10 16.23 -18.00
C PRO A 452 -1.95 17.33 -17.35
N LYS A 453 -2.61 18.13 -18.17
CA LYS A 453 -3.57 19.09 -17.64
C LYS A 453 -4.59 18.28 -16.84
N PRO A 454 -4.92 18.67 -15.60
CA PRO A 454 -6.06 18.08 -14.92
C PRO A 454 -7.21 18.07 -15.93
N GLU A 455 -7.85 16.93 -16.16
CA GLU A 455 -9.11 16.95 -16.91
C GLU A 455 -9.91 18.09 -16.27
N ALA A 456 -10.21 19.12 -17.08
CA ALA A 456 -11.01 20.25 -16.62
C ALA A 456 -12.19 19.61 -15.92
N GLU A 457 -12.40 19.95 -14.63
CA GLU A 457 -13.60 19.50 -13.89
C GLU A 457 -14.73 19.65 -14.89
N PRO A 458 -15.42 18.56 -15.30
CA PRO A 458 -16.38 18.64 -16.37
C PRO A 458 -17.28 19.81 -16.00
N ASN A 459 -17.37 20.79 -16.90
CA ASN A 459 -18.11 22.02 -16.64
C ASN A 459 -19.56 21.62 -16.31
N THR A 460 -19.76 21.29 -15.04
CA THR A 460 -21.06 20.80 -14.54
C THR A 460 -22.10 21.90 -14.58
N SER A 461 -21.72 23.15 -14.76
CA SER A 461 -22.65 24.24 -15.03
C SER A 461 -23.37 24.05 -16.36
N ALA A 462 -22.67 23.55 -17.39
CA ALA A 462 -23.25 23.23 -18.69
C ALA A 462 -24.11 21.95 -18.70
N THR A 463 -24.13 21.18 -17.61
CA THR A 463 -24.94 19.96 -17.45
C THR A 463 -25.76 19.99 -16.15
N ARG A 464 -26.06 21.17 -15.63
CA ARG A 464 -26.87 21.42 -14.43
C ARG A 464 -26.36 20.68 -13.19
N GLY A 465 -25.04 20.45 -13.09
CA GLY A 465 -24.41 19.72 -12.00
C GLY A 465 -24.39 18.20 -12.16
N TRP A 466 -24.80 17.66 -13.30
CA TRP A 466 -24.77 16.23 -13.60
C TRP A 466 -23.53 15.82 -14.37
N LEU A 467 -23.02 14.64 -14.13
CA LEU A 467 -21.89 14.01 -14.80
C LEU A 467 -22.30 12.65 -15.38
N ALA A 468 -21.81 12.30 -16.55
CA ALA A 468 -21.88 10.93 -17.05
C ALA A 468 -20.66 10.11 -16.59
N ARG A 469 -20.88 8.81 -16.40
CA ARG A 469 -19.83 7.80 -16.23
C ARG A 469 -20.00 6.76 -17.33
N LYS A 470 -18.89 6.41 -18.00
CA LYS A 470 -18.85 5.52 -19.18
C LYS A 470 -19.75 6.02 -20.32
N GLY A 471 -19.69 7.32 -20.56
CA GLY A 471 -20.45 8.01 -21.58
C GLY A 471 -20.23 9.51 -21.52
N ARG A 472 -20.80 10.22 -22.48
CA ARG A 472 -20.75 11.67 -22.59
C ARG A 472 -22.13 12.26 -22.29
N LEU A 473 -22.20 13.32 -21.46
CA LEU A 473 -23.39 14.11 -21.18
C LEU A 473 -23.20 15.52 -21.73
N ILE A 474 -24.14 16.00 -22.53
CA ILE A 474 -24.16 17.37 -23.04
C ILE A 474 -25.55 17.96 -22.84
N GLU A 475 -25.65 19.27 -22.70
CA GLU A 475 -26.93 19.98 -22.77
C GLU A 475 -27.15 20.49 -24.19
N LYS A 476 -28.32 20.24 -24.72
CA LYS A 476 -28.79 20.73 -26.01
C LYS A 476 -30.26 21.15 -25.90
N GLU A 477 -30.56 22.39 -26.20
CA GLU A 477 -31.94 22.92 -26.19
C GLU A 477 -32.72 22.60 -24.88
N ASP A 478 -32.09 22.88 -23.74
CA ASP A 478 -32.64 22.60 -22.40
C ASP A 478 -32.87 21.11 -22.06
N VAL A 479 -32.21 20.21 -22.81
CA VAL A 479 -32.27 18.75 -22.59
C VAL A 479 -30.85 18.23 -22.36
N LEU A 480 -30.66 17.38 -21.34
CA LEU A 480 -29.42 16.68 -21.13
C LEU A 480 -29.40 15.41 -21.96
N VAL A 481 -28.47 15.29 -22.90
CA VAL A 481 -28.30 14.14 -23.81
C VAL A 481 -27.16 13.27 -23.33
N LEU A 482 -27.46 12.04 -22.94
CA LEU A 482 -26.49 11.01 -22.55
C LEU A 482 -26.20 10.09 -23.74
N THR A 483 -24.95 10.02 -24.14
CA THR A 483 -24.44 9.10 -25.16
C THR A 483 -23.46 8.12 -24.50
N PRO A 484 -23.76 6.80 -24.46
CA PRO A 484 -22.84 5.80 -23.91
C PRO A 484 -21.56 5.67 -24.73
N ASP A 485 -20.46 5.30 -24.09
CA ASP A 485 -19.21 4.90 -24.79
C ASP A 485 -19.43 3.60 -25.58
N LYS A 486 -18.68 3.41 -26.67
CA LYS A 486 -18.71 2.17 -27.46
C LYS A 486 -18.35 0.97 -26.58
N GLY A 487 -19.29 0.03 -26.40
CA GLY A 487 -19.12 -1.14 -25.55
C GLY A 487 -19.31 -0.90 -24.04
N GLY A 488 -19.69 0.28 -23.63
CA GLY A 488 -19.83 0.70 -22.24
C GLY A 488 -21.06 0.13 -21.54
N LYS A 489 -20.99 -1.11 -21.03
CA LYS A 489 -22.02 -1.61 -20.10
C LYS A 489 -21.95 -0.82 -18.78
N GLY A 490 -23.12 -0.41 -18.26
CA GLY A 490 -23.25 0.26 -16.96
C GLY A 490 -23.02 1.78 -17.01
N THR A 491 -23.39 2.44 -18.12
CA THR A 491 -23.45 3.91 -18.19
C THR A 491 -24.49 4.46 -17.24
N PHE A 492 -24.17 5.55 -16.52
CA PHE A 492 -25.09 6.26 -15.63
C PHE A 492 -24.74 7.75 -15.54
N ILE A 493 -25.70 8.57 -15.12
CA ILE A 493 -25.46 9.94 -14.74
C ILE A 493 -25.44 10.07 -13.21
N THR A 494 -24.65 11.00 -12.70
CA THR A 494 -24.44 11.17 -11.25
C THR A 494 -24.35 12.63 -10.87
N ARG A 495 -24.84 12.96 -9.67
CA ARG A 495 -24.74 14.30 -9.07
C ARG A 495 -24.36 14.17 -7.62
N SER A 496 -23.27 14.81 -7.24
CA SER A 496 -22.75 14.88 -5.86
C SER A 496 -23.08 16.24 -5.23
N GLN A 497 -22.65 16.43 -4.00
CA GLN A 497 -22.83 17.66 -3.20
C GLN A 497 -24.29 18.05 -2.95
N LEU A 498 -25.20 17.09 -3.02
CA LEU A 498 -26.58 17.28 -2.60
C LEU A 498 -26.62 17.40 -1.07
N LYS A 499 -27.60 18.15 -0.56
CA LYS A 499 -27.81 18.30 0.89
C LYS A 499 -29.31 18.10 1.19
N LEU A 500 -29.90 17.02 0.69
CA LEU A 500 -31.33 16.76 0.77
C LEU A 500 -31.63 15.90 2.01
N PRO A 501 -32.41 16.42 2.98
CA PRO A 501 -32.90 15.59 4.07
C PRO A 501 -33.83 14.51 3.51
N GLY A 502 -33.65 13.27 3.94
CA GLY A 502 -34.53 12.17 3.55
C GLY A 502 -35.86 12.16 4.36
N PRO A 503 -36.89 11.48 3.88
CA PRO A 503 -36.95 10.79 2.58
C PRO A 503 -36.99 11.79 1.41
N VAL A 504 -36.59 11.33 0.19
CA VAL A 504 -36.48 12.17 -1.01
C VAL A 504 -37.39 11.62 -2.10
N THR A 505 -38.11 12.47 -2.80
CA THR A 505 -38.82 12.14 -4.04
C THR A 505 -37.99 12.59 -5.23
N ALA A 506 -37.69 11.65 -6.14
CA ALA A 506 -37.02 11.92 -7.40
C ALA A 506 -38.04 11.92 -8.54
N LYS A 507 -38.16 13.02 -9.25
CA LYS A 507 -38.93 13.12 -10.49
C LYS A 507 -38.01 13.19 -11.67
N ILE A 508 -38.09 12.17 -12.56
CA ILE A 508 -37.27 12.07 -13.75
C ILE A 508 -38.18 12.07 -14.96
N ILE A 509 -37.94 12.99 -15.91
CA ILE A 509 -38.59 13.00 -17.22
C ILE A 509 -37.52 12.73 -18.28
N PHE A 510 -37.66 11.65 -19.01
CA PHE A 510 -36.65 11.18 -19.95
C PHE A 510 -37.28 10.45 -21.15
N LYS A 511 -36.51 10.30 -22.20
CA LYS A 511 -36.79 9.38 -23.32
C LYS A 511 -35.52 8.58 -23.65
N THR A 512 -35.70 7.37 -24.14
CA THR A 512 -34.58 6.47 -24.49
C THR A 512 -35.01 5.42 -25.49
N ALA A 513 -34.08 4.97 -26.32
CA ALA A 513 -34.30 3.87 -27.27
C ALA A 513 -34.20 2.48 -26.63
N ALA A 514 -33.93 2.37 -25.32
CA ALA A 514 -33.69 1.10 -24.64
C ALA A 514 -34.82 0.74 -23.68
N THR A 515 -35.21 -0.54 -23.67
CA THR A 515 -36.18 -1.09 -22.70
C THR A 515 -35.44 -1.90 -21.64
N GLY A 516 -35.89 -1.85 -20.39
CA GLY A 516 -35.30 -2.62 -19.30
C GLY A 516 -35.58 -2.01 -17.92
N GLN A 517 -34.73 -2.33 -16.96
CA GLN A 517 -34.82 -1.81 -15.60
C GLN A 517 -33.84 -0.64 -15.41
N GLY A 518 -34.38 0.51 -15.02
CA GLY A 518 -33.61 1.63 -14.51
C GLY A 518 -33.52 1.57 -12.98
N ALA A 519 -32.66 2.40 -12.39
CA ALA A 519 -32.58 2.53 -10.94
C ALA A 519 -32.01 3.90 -10.53
N ILE A 520 -32.46 4.39 -9.36
CA ILE A 520 -31.79 5.45 -8.65
C ILE A 520 -31.01 4.81 -7.50
N ALA A 521 -29.71 5.05 -7.43
CA ALA A 521 -28.90 4.74 -6.28
C ALA A 521 -28.53 6.03 -5.53
N TRP A 522 -28.42 5.95 -4.21
CA TRP A 522 -28.06 7.13 -3.39
C TRP A 522 -27.03 6.79 -2.32
N ARG A 523 -26.32 7.82 -1.89
CA ARG A 523 -25.39 7.78 -0.77
C ARG A 523 -25.80 8.86 0.24
N MET A 524 -25.87 8.47 1.51
CA MET A 524 -26.16 9.37 2.61
C MET A 524 -24.86 9.93 3.21
N ASP A 525 -25.02 10.99 3.98
CA ASP A 525 -23.92 11.54 4.79
C ASP A 525 -23.41 10.47 5.76
N GLY A 526 -22.08 10.26 5.78
CA GLY A 526 -21.43 9.19 6.53
C GLY A 526 -21.23 7.86 5.78
N ASP A 527 -21.93 7.63 4.64
CA ASP A 527 -21.67 6.45 3.80
C ASP A 527 -20.35 6.61 3.04
N LYS A 528 -19.51 5.57 3.06
CA LYS A 528 -18.26 5.55 2.27
C LYS A 528 -18.48 5.40 0.77
N ASP A 529 -19.48 4.60 0.37
CA ASP A 529 -19.83 4.32 -1.01
C ASP A 529 -21.34 4.07 -1.15
N PHE A 530 -21.80 3.82 -2.38
CA PHE A 530 -23.18 3.44 -2.67
C PHE A 530 -23.44 2.02 -2.17
N LEU A 531 -24.29 1.89 -1.16
CA LEU A 531 -24.65 0.59 -0.62
C LEU A 531 -25.64 -0.13 -1.56
N PRO A 532 -25.56 -1.47 -1.73
CA PRO A 532 -26.53 -2.21 -2.54
C PRO A 532 -27.98 -2.02 -2.11
N ALA A 533 -28.23 -1.84 -0.81
CA ALA A 533 -29.55 -1.56 -0.25
C ALA A 533 -30.08 -0.16 -0.59
N ASN A 534 -29.19 0.79 -0.92
CA ASN A 534 -29.54 2.17 -1.25
C ASN A 534 -29.83 2.30 -2.75
N ARG A 535 -30.80 1.54 -3.24
CA ARG A 535 -31.17 1.48 -4.66
C ARG A 535 -32.66 1.28 -4.83
N ALA A 536 -33.32 2.16 -5.61
CA ALA A 536 -34.73 2.08 -5.96
C ALA A 536 -34.86 1.80 -7.46
N PRO A 537 -35.36 0.63 -7.88
CA PRO A 537 -35.56 0.29 -9.28
C PRO A 537 -36.83 0.93 -9.84
N PHE A 538 -36.87 1.12 -11.17
CA PHE A 538 -38.06 1.53 -11.92
C PHE A 538 -38.03 0.96 -13.35
N GLU A 539 -39.20 0.78 -13.96
CA GLU A 539 -39.33 0.30 -15.33
C GLU A 539 -39.03 1.38 -16.36
N VAL A 540 -38.34 1.02 -17.41
CA VAL A 540 -37.99 1.86 -18.55
C VAL A 540 -38.50 1.16 -19.82
N LYS A 541 -39.23 1.91 -20.66
CA LYS A 541 -39.62 1.45 -22.01
C LYS A 541 -38.90 2.27 -23.07
N ALA A 542 -38.52 1.63 -24.17
CA ALA A 542 -38.05 2.36 -25.32
C ALA A 542 -39.18 3.28 -25.85
N SER A 543 -38.91 4.56 -26.00
CA SER A 543 -39.87 5.53 -26.51
C SER A 543 -39.19 6.80 -26.97
N GLU A 544 -39.67 7.37 -28.05
CA GLU A 544 -39.32 8.73 -28.48
C GLU A 544 -40.16 9.81 -27.73
N ASP A 545 -41.22 9.38 -27.04
CA ASP A 545 -42.02 10.26 -26.19
C ASP A 545 -41.43 10.34 -24.79
N TRP A 546 -41.68 11.48 -24.14
CA TRP A 546 -41.24 11.75 -22.77
C TRP A 546 -41.97 10.87 -21.77
N GLN A 547 -41.21 10.12 -20.99
CA GLN A 547 -41.69 9.29 -19.88
C GLN A 547 -41.41 9.97 -18.55
N THR A 548 -42.41 10.00 -17.67
CA THR A 548 -42.22 10.46 -16.30
C THR A 548 -42.10 9.30 -15.34
N ARG A 549 -41.14 9.38 -14.43
CA ARG A 549 -41.01 8.47 -13.26
C ARG A 549 -40.90 9.31 -11.99
N GLU A 550 -41.67 8.95 -11.01
CA GLU A 550 -41.52 9.42 -9.64
C GLU A 550 -41.05 8.24 -8.79
N VAL A 551 -39.89 8.38 -8.18
CA VAL A 551 -39.24 7.33 -7.42
C VAL A 551 -39.02 7.83 -5.99
N GLN A 552 -39.56 7.08 -5.01
CA GLN A 552 -39.33 7.35 -3.61
C GLN A 552 -38.01 6.79 -3.15
N ILE A 553 -37.19 7.63 -2.52
CA ILE A 553 -35.91 7.30 -1.92
C ILE A 553 -36.11 7.30 -0.40
N PRO A 554 -36.22 6.13 0.25
CA PRO A 554 -36.52 6.00 1.67
C PRO A 554 -35.28 6.25 2.56
N ALA A 555 -34.51 7.29 2.25
CA ALA A 555 -33.33 7.65 3.03
C ALA A 555 -33.75 8.12 4.43
N THR A 556 -33.12 7.59 5.46
CA THR A 556 -33.31 7.98 6.86
C THR A 556 -32.41 9.13 7.28
N GLY A 557 -31.42 9.48 6.45
CA GLY A 557 -30.45 10.54 6.65
C GLY A 557 -30.40 11.52 5.48
N ARG A 558 -29.39 12.39 5.49
CA ARG A 558 -29.16 13.37 4.42
C ARG A 558 -28.57 12.69 3.18
N VAL A 559 -29.26 12.80 2.03
CA VAL A 559 -28.76 12.34 0.74
C VAL A 559 -27.74 13.36 0.21
N ILE A 560 -26.53 12.90 -0.06
CA ILE A 560 -25.41 13.75 -0.52
C ILE A 560 -24.98 13.45 -1.97
N HIS A 561 -25.36 12.28 -2.52
CA HIS A 561 -24.94 11.85 -3.84
C HIS A 561 -25.98 10.90 -4.44
N VAL A 562 -26.34 11.08 -5.72
CA VAL A 562 -27.28 10.21 -6.44
C VAL A 562 -26.69 9.76 -7.76
N ARG A 563 -27.10 8.56 -8.19
CA ARG A 563 -26.84 8.00 -9.52
C ARG A 563 -28.18 7.62 -10.17
N VAL A 564 -28.34 7.96 -11.44
CA VAL A 564 -29.48 7.52 -12.25
C VAL A 564 -28.97 6.57 -13.30
N HIS A 565 -29.39 5.31 -13.21
CA HIS A 565 -29.06 4.25 -14.14
C HIS A 565 -30.24 4.04 -15.09
N LEU A 566 -29.98 4.01 -16.39
CA LEU A 566 -30.92 3.59 -17.41
C LEU A 566 -30.40 2.34 -18.14
N PRO A 567 -31.24 1.57 -18.82
CA PRO A 567 -30.81 0.54 -19.76
C PRO A 567 -29.81 1.11 -20.77
N HIS A 568 -28.90 0.25 -21.26
CA HIS A 568 -27.82 0.68 -22.15
C HIS A 568 -28.39 1.23 -23.47
N GLY A 569 -28.14 2.49 -23.74
CA GLY A 569 -28.60 3.21 -24.93
C GLY A 569 -28.49 4.72 -24.74
N GLN A 570 -28.68 5.46 -25.83
CA GLN A 570 -28.80 6.90 -25.76
C GLN A 570 -30.05 7.28 -24.97
N ALA A 571 -29.93 8.31 -24.15
CA ALA A 571 -31.05 8.84 -23.37
C ALA A 571 -31.02 10.36 -23.32
N GLU A 572 -32.20 10.96 -23.24
CA GLU A 572 -32.40 12.39 -23.08
C GLU A 572 -33.18 12.65 -21.80
N PHE A 573 -32.82 13.68 -21.06
CA PHE A 573 -33.48 14.07 -19.80
C PHE A 573 -33.91 15.54 -19.89
N SER A 574 -35.20 15.77 -19.79
CA SER A 574 -35.74 17.13 -19.65
C SER A 574 -35.81 17.58 -18.19
N THR A 575 -36.01 16.61 -17.27
CA THR A 575 -36.11 16.90 -15.84
C THR A 575 -35.38 15.85 -15.02
N LEU A 576 -34.59 16.31 -14.06
CA LEU A 576 -33.90 15.53 -13.03
C LEU A 576 -34.05 16.30 -11.70
N ASP A 577 -35.22 16.18 -11.08
CA ASP A 577 -35.57 16.90 -9.87
C ASP A 577 -35.61 15.99 -8.64
N PHE A 578 -34.89 16.38 -7.60
CA PHE A 578 -34.78 15.64 -6.35
C PHE A 578 -35.13 16.56 -5.20
N LYS A 579 -36.21 16.27 -4.50
CA LYS A 579 -36.73 17.10 -3.40
C LYS A 579 -36.99 16.25 -2.16
N PRO A 580 -36.88 16.82 -0.95
CA PRO A 580 -37.43 16.18 0.23
C PRO A 580 -38.90 15.81 -0.01
N ALA A 581 -39.28 14.58 0.37
CA ALA A 581 -40.68 14.17 0.24
C ALA A 581 -41.57 15.08 1.13
N SER A 582 -42.68 15.52 0.58
CA SER A 582 -43.69 16.26 1.38
C SER A 582 -44.14 15.37 2.55
N ARG A 583 -44.13 15.88 3.76
CA ARG A 583 -44.64 15.19 4.95
C ARG A 583 -46.12 14.95 4.84
#